data_25f4db0749a78a54af64ee0520500b94
#
_entry.id   25f4db0749a78a54af64ee0520500b94
#
_cell.length_a   1.000
_cell.length_b   1.000
_cell.length_c   1.000
_cell.angle_alpha   90.00
_cell.angle_beta   90.00
_cell.angle_gamma   90.00
#
_symmetry.space_group_name_H-M   'P 1'
#
loop_
_entity.id
_entity.type
_entity.pdbx_description
1 polymer ?
#
loop_
_entity_poly.entity_id
_entity_poly.type
_entity_poly.pdbx_seq_one_letter_code
_entity_poly.pdbx_strand_id
1 'polypeptide(L)'
;MKKKSDWRTRFIRLCAVVLPLIVLCFTACKDEDKEENLPFDPTKPVVITDFAPKSGGIGNNIILYGENFGNDPKKLKVIVGGKEANIISVKNNMLYCVVPRMATEGDVEISVYDDNGEEVAFAEAEEKFAYVKQWLVSTLAGQRFENEKDAFQGEGAFDACGCIKGATWFSFDPKSNFDHLYLTCYGAGAIRLIDLEEKTVTMVPFLANTADRPAIINWTADENRDMIISRDLNKDGNVNVLKTRISEFKAEVKLGESKQKGVTGAFVHPKTGKLYYTVYPDQEIYEYNFENKTTTKIARHPRVKETLRSVVHPTGKYAYLLRQYNERGNGYISRMDYNSTTDQFSTPYI
;
A
#
# COMPACT_ATOMS: atom_id res chain seq x y z
N MET A 1 -25.30 24.56 -84.40
CA MET A 1 -25.51 23.13 -83.97
C MET A 1 -24.58 22.77 -82.83
N LYS A 2 -25.08 22.67 -81.60
CA LYS A 2 -24.28 22.26 -80.41
C LYS A 2 -24.34 20.73 -80.33
N LYS A 3 -23.17 20.05 -80.45
CA LYS A 3 -23.02 18.61 -80.17
C LYS A 3 -23.31 18.31 -78.69
N LYS A 4 -24.38 17.61 -78.40
CA LYS A 4 -24.63 17.05 -77.07
C LYS A 4 -23.53 16.03 -76.80
N SER A 5 -22.71 16.30 -75.82
CA SER A 5 -21.67 15.40 -75.34
C SER A 5 -22.32 14.14 -74.73
N ASP A 6 -21.94 12.99 -75.30
CA ASP A 6 -22.46 11.66 -74.88
C ASP A 6 -21.83 11.22 -73.57
N TRP A 7 -22.29 11.81 -72.44
CA TRP A 7 -21.81 11.52 -71.12
C TRP A 7 -22.21 10.11 -70.60
N ARG A 8 -23.30 9.57 -71.16
CA ARG A 8 -23.75 8.22 -70.82
C ARG A 8 -22.74 7.17 -71.28
N THR A 9 -22.18 7.29 -72.45
CA THR A 9 -21.18 6.36 -72.99
C THR A 9 -19.85 6.43 -72.20
N ARG A 10 -19.48 7.61 -71.69
CA ARG A 10 -18.31 7.80 -70.83
C ARG A 10 -18.55 7.21 -69.44
N PHE A 11 -19.76 7.34 -68.84
CA PHE A 11 -20.13 6.82 -67.54
C PHE A 11 -20.16 5.30 -67.56
N ILE A 12 -20.74 4.68 -68.60
CA ILE A 12 -20.77 3.20 -68.78
C ILE A 12 -19.36 2.61 -68.89
N ARG A 13 -18.45 3.29 -69.61
CA ARG A 13 -17.05 2.85 -69.74
C ARG A 13 -16.27 3.01 -68.43
N LEU A 14 -16.54 4.04 -67.64
CA LEU A 14 -15.93 4.21 -66.32
C LEU A 14 -16.42 3.17 -65.33
N CYS A 15 -17.71 2.87 -65.30
CA CYS A 15 -18.30 1.81 -64.47
C CYS A 15 -17.80 0.41 -64.85
N ALA A 16 -17.58 0.15 -66.15
CA ALA A 16 -17.06 -1.16 -66.60
C ALA A 16 -15.60 -1.44 -66.25
N VAL A 17 -14.82 -0.38 -65.94
CA VAL A 17 -13.41 -0.53 -65.49
C VAL A 17 -13.30 -0.48 -63.97
N VAL A 18 -14.11 0.35 -63.27
CA VAL A 18 -14.05 0.51 -61.83
C VAL A 18 -14.70 -0.65 -61.10
N LEU A 19 -15.79 -1.25 -61.66
CA LEU A 19 -16.48 -2.38 -61.00
C LEU A 19 -15.59 -3.61 -60.85
N PRO A 20 -14.83 -4.09 -61.85
CA PRO A 20 -13.92 -5.23 -61.68
C PRO A 20 -12.73 -4.89 -60.70
N LEU A 21 -12.29 -3.60 -60.65
CA LEU A 21 -11.24 -3.20 -59.71
C LEU A 21 -11.70 -3.29 -58.24
N ILE A 22 -12.95 -2.91 -58.00
CA ILE A 22 -13.56 -3.00 -56.65
C ILE A 22 -13.76 -4.47 -56.23
N VAL A 23 -14.14 -5.33 -57.13
CA VAL A 23 -14.29 -6.78 -56.89
C VAL A 23 -12.95 -7.45 -56.58
N LEU A 24 -11.86 -6.99 -57.21
CA LEU A 24 -10.50 -7.51 -56.93
C LEU A 24 -9.99 -7.05 -55.55
N CYS A 25 -10.46 -5.92 -54.99
CA CYS A 25 -10.11 -5.51 -53.63
C CYS A 25 -10.83 -6.32 -52.51
N PHE A 26 -11.96 -6.95 -52.83
CA PHE A 26 -12.68 -7.78 -51.84
C PHE A 26 -12.20 -9.24 -51.80
N THR A 27 -11.38 -9.68 -52.75
CA THR A 27 -10.82 -11.03 -52.72
C THR A 27 -9.44 -11.13 -52.10
N ALA A 28 -8.88 -10.02 -51.61
CA ALA A 28 -7.59 -9.98 -50.90
C ALA A 28 -7.67 -10.16 -49.40
N CYS A 29 -8.88 -10.26 -48.82
CA CYS A 29 -9.04 -10.75 -47.44
C CYS A 29 -9.21 -12.27 -47.45
N LYS A 30 -8.13 -13.01 -47.57
CA LYS A 30 -8.11 -14.45 -47.43
C LYS A 30 -7.57 -14.82 -46.04
N ASP A 31 -8.45 -15.39 -45.26
CA ASP A 31 -8.22 -16.43 -44.25
C ASP A 31 -6.80 -16.53 -43.61
N GLU A 32 -6.31 -15.46 -42.97
CA GLU A 32 -5.24 -15.59 -42.00
C GLU A 32 -5.78 -16.02 -40.62
N ASP A 33 -7.09 -15.95 -40.40
CA ASP A 33 -7.72 -16.26 -39.10
C ASP A 33 -7.78 -17.77 -38.75
N LYS A 34 -7.49 -18.68 -39.67
CA LYS A 34 -7.60 -20.12 -39.44
C LYS A 34 -6.37 -20.75 -38.80
N GLU A 35 -5.19 -20.17 -38.99
CA GLU A 35 -3.95 -20.69 -38.36
C GLU A 35 -3.73 -20.19 -36.97
N GLU A 36 -4.38 -19.09 -36.58
CA GLU A 36 -4.17 -18.43 -35.28
C GLU A 36 -4.94 -19.05 -34.10
N ASN A 37 -5.95 -19.90 -34.36
CA ASN A 37 -6.81 -20.47 -33.31
C ASN A 37 -6.68 -22.01 -33.21
N LEU A 38 -5.46 -22.49 -33.34
CA LEU A 38 -5.17 -23.92 -33.20
C LEU A 38 -5.04 -24.33 -31.74
N PRO A 39 -5.51 -25.52 -31.34
CA PRO A 39 -5.24 -26.07 -30.03
C PRO A 39 -3.74 -26.40 -29.88
N PHE A 40 -3.30 -26.51 -28.64
CA PHE A 40 -1.95 -26.97 -28.32
C PHE A 40 -1.65 -28.33 -28.95
N ASP A 41 -0.51 -28.45 -29.63
CA ASP A 41 -0.02 -29.68 -30.26
C ASP A 41 1.12 -30.25 -29.39
N PRO A 42 0.91 -31.39 -28.71
CA PRO A 42 1.92 -31.96 -27.82
C PRO A 42 3.15 -32.54 -28.58
N THR A 43 3.11 -32.60 -29.91
CA THR A 43 4.25 -33.03 -30.72
C THR A 43 5.20 -31.90 -31.09
N LYS A 44 4.83 -30.64 -30.80
CA LYS A 44 5.62 -29.46 -31.11
C LYS A 44 6.06 -28.74 -29.81
N PRO A 45 7.23 -28.13 -29.80
CA PRO A 45 7.65 -27.36 -28.67
C PRO A 45 6.79 -26.09 -28.52
N VAL A 46 6.59 -25.64 -27.28
CA VAL A 46 6.15 -24.26 -26.99
C VAL A 46 7.35 -23.35 -27.06
N VAL A 47 7.22 -22.19 -27.68
CA VAL A 47 8.32 -21.23 -27.83
C VAL A 47 7.80 -19.82 -27.62
N ILE A 48 8.47 -19.02 -26.79
CA ILE A 48 8.30 -17.57 -26.74
C ILE A 48 9.37 -16.97 -27.64
N THR A 49 8.97 -16.35 -28.75
CA THR A 49 9.88 -15.70 -29.69
C THR A 49 10.16 -14.25 -29.31
N ASP A 50 9.17 -13.59 -28.72
CA ASP A 50 9.26 -12.18 -28.31
C ASP A 50 8.14 -11.83 -27.32
N PHE A 51 8.24 -10.68 -26.71
CA PHE A 51 7.14 -10.06 -25.96
C PHE A 51 7.23 -8.53 -26.00
N ALA A 52 6.09 -7.86 -25.90
CA ALA A 52 6.01 -6.40 -25.91
C ALA A 52 4.89 -5.91 -24.99
N PRO A 53 5.12 -4.78 -24.27
CA PRO A 53 6.38 -4.03 -24.14
C PRO A 53 7.42 -4.77 -23.28
N LYS A 54 8.71 -4.42 -23.45
CA LYS A 54 9.82 -4.98 -22.64
C LYS A 54 9.84 -4.45 -21.21
N SER A 55 9.07 -3.42 -20.93
CA SER A 55 8.97 -2.83 -19.59
C SER A 55 7.55 -2.34 -19.31
N GLY A 56 7.16 -2.34 -18.03
CA GLY A 56 5.87 -1.83 -17.62
C GLY A 56 5.63 -2.01 -16.12
N GLY A 57 4.58 -1.36 -15.61
CA GLY A 57 4.14 -1.49 -14.22
C GLY A 57 2.89 -2.34 -14.11
N ILE A 58 2.39 -2.47 -12.86
CA ILE A 58 1.14 -3.17 -12.56
C ILE A 58 -0.01 -2.74 -13.49
N GLY A 59 -0.74 -3.71 -14.01
CA GLY A 59 -1.92 -3.46 -14.84
C GLY A 59 -1.62 -3.11 -16.29
N ASN A 60 -0.35 -2.97 -16.69
CA ASN A 60 -0.01 -2.82 -18.10
C ASN A 60 -0.28 -4.11 -18.84
N ASN A 61 -0.77 -4.01 -20.06
CA ASN A 61 -0.91 -5.16 -20.95
C ASN A 61 0.46 -5.56 -21.50
N ILE A 62 0.69 -6.86 -21.58
CA ILE A 62 1.85 -7.47 -22.21
C ILE A 62 1.37 -8.51 -23.20
N ILE A 63 2.00 -8.56 -24.35
CA ILE A 63 1.72 -9.50 -25.41
C ILE A 63 2.94 -10.40 -25.55
N LEU A 64 2.74 -11.69 -25.44
CA LEU A 64 3.74 -12.71 -25.75
C LEU A 64 3.51 -13.17 -27.20
N TYR A 65 4.55 -13.21 -27.97
CA TYR A 65 4.60 -13.76 -29.32
C TYR A 65 5.37 -15.08 -29.28
N GLY A 66 4.90 -16.06 -30.02
CA GLY A 66 5.55 -17.36 -30.00
C GLY A 66 4.84 -18.40 -30.88
N GLU A 67 5.01 -19.64 -30.52
CA GLU A 67 4.41 -20.74 -31.25
C GLU A 67 3.84 -21.77 -30.26
N ASN A 68 2.74 -22.38 -30.67
CA ASN A 68 2.13 -23.52 -30.01
C ASN A 68 1.60 -23.25 -28.60
N PHE A 69 1.09 -22.03 -28.33
CA PHE A 69 0.45 -21.72 -27.06
C PHE A 69 -0.92 -22.38 -26.87
N GLY A 70 -1.55 -22.82 -27.99
CA GLY A 70 -2.92 -23.31 -28.00
C GLY A 70 -3.95 -22.20 -27.99
N ASN A 71 -5.18 -22.54 -27.63
CA ASN A 71 -6.32 -21.61 -27.67
C ASN A 71 -7.17 -21.59 -26.39
N ASP A 72 -6.78 -22.36 -25.38
CA ASP A 72 -7.49 -22.39 -24.10
C ASP A 72 -6.67 -21.72 -22.97
N PRO A 73 -7.07 -20.50 -22.52
CA PRO A 73 -6.34 -19.80 -21.47
C PRO A 73 -6.36 -20.53 -20.11
N LYS A 74 -7.28 -21.48 -19.89
CA LYS A 74 -7.37 -22.26 -18.64
C LYS A 74 -6.28 -23.31 -18.52
N LYS A 75 -5.69 -23.69 -19.63
CA LYS A 75 -4.58 -24.64 -19.71
C LYS A 75 -3.21 -23.97 -19.68
N LEU A 76 -3.18 -22.68 -19.48
CA LEU A 76 -1.96 -21.89 -19.50
C LEU A 76 -1.69 -21.19 -18.16
N LYS A 77 -0.44 -21.12 -17.82
CA LYS A 77 0.06 -20.28 -16.75
C LYS A 77 1.20 -19.42 -17.28
N VAL A 78 1.11 -18.11 -17.05
CA VAL A 78 2.14 -17.16 -17.45
C VAL A 78 2.73 -16.53 -16.19
N ILE A 79 4.04 -16.53 -16.10
CA ILE A 79 4.78 -15.84 -15.03
C ILE A 79 5.48 -14.63 -15.66
N VAL A 80 5.35 -13.48 -15.03
CA VAL A 80 6.05 -12.24 -15.41
C VAL A 80 6.74 -11.69 -14.16
N GLY A 81 8.07 -11.64 -14.20
CA GLY A 81 8.86 -11.14 -13.07
C GLY A 81 8.58 -11.87 -11.75
N GLY A 82 8.47 -13.19 -11.80
CA GLY A 82 8.26 -14.08 -10.65
C GLY A 82 6.83 -14.09 -10.09
N LYS A 83 5.85 -13.52 -10.79
CA LYS A 83 4.44 -13.50 -10.38
C LYS A 83 3.52 -13.97 -11.49
N GLU A 84 2.47 -14.70 -11.13
CA GLU A 84 1.47 -15.17 -12.06
C GLU A 84 0.67 -14.01 -12.66
N ALA A 85 0.63 -13.95 -14.00
CA ALA A 85 -0.06 -12.97 -14.78
C ALA A 85 -1.47 -13.42 -15.13
N ASN A 86 -2.43 -12.50 -15.11
CA ASN A 86 -3.79 -12.79 -15.55
C ASN A 86 -3.85 -12.80 -17.09
N ILE A 87 -4.20 -13.94 -17.67
CA ILE A 87 -4.35 -14.11 -19.12
C ILE A 87 -5.69 -13.55 -19.55
N ILE A 88 -5.68 -12.61 -20.50
CA ILE A 88 -6.88 -12.00 -21.08
C ILE A 88 -7.38 -12.86 -22.23
N SER A 89 -6.48 -13.26 -23.13
CA SER A 89 -6.79 -14.07 -24.30
C SER A 89 -5.55 -14.75 -24.83
N VAL A 90 -5.75 -15.84 -25.55
CA VAL A 90 -4.69 -16.60 -26.24
C VAL A 90 -5.15 -17.01 -27.62
N LYS A 91 -4.23 -16.95 -28.56
CA LYS A 91 -4.23 -17.60 -29.86
C LYS A 91 -2.94 -18.39 -29.96
N ASN A 92 -2.86 -19.34 -30.90
CA ASN A 92 -1.72 -20.28 -30.97
C ASN A 92 -0.32 -19.60 -30.99
N ASN A 93 -0.22 -18.41 -31.56
CA ASN A 93 1.03 -17.65 -31.72
C ASN A 93 1.10 -16.34 -30.93
N MET A 94 0.05 -16.02 -30.17
CA MET A 94 -0.06 -14.74 -29.46
C MET A 94 -0.88 -14.92 -28.19
N LEU A 95 -0.36 -14.37 -27.08
CA LEU A 95 -1.03 -14.39 -25.78
C LEU A 95 -1.03 -12.97 -25.18
N TYR A 96 -2.21 -12.52 -24.74
CA TYR A 96 -2.40 -11.28 -24.02
C TYR A 96 -2.55 -11.54 -22.53
N CYS A 97 -1.72 -10.91 -21.73
CA CYS A 97 -1.85 -10.95 -20.27
C CYS A 97 -1.57 -9.59 -19.64
N VAL A 98 -1.82 -9.49 -18.35
CA VAL A 98 -1.65 -8.26 -17.56
C VAL A 98 -0.48 -8.44 -16.61
N VAL A 99 0.43 -7.46 -16.57
CA VAL A 99 1.54 -7.42 -15.62
C VAL A 99 0.99 -7.48 -14.19
N PRO A 100 1.36 -8.50 -13.40
CA PRO A 100 0.77 -8.74 -12.10
C PRO A 100 1.26 -7.76 -11.04
N ARG A 101 0.49 -7.67 -9.95
CA ARG A 101 0.90 -6.93 -8.76
C ARG A 101 2.14 -7.58 -8.13
N MET A 102 3.06 -6.76 -7.66
CA MET A 102 4.29 -7.21 -6.99
C MET A 102 5.23 -8.03 -7.88
N ALA A 103 5.09 -7.98 -9.19
CA ALA A 103 6.13 -8.44 -10.09
C ALA A 103 7.43 -7.66 -9.86
N THR A 104 8.54 -8.26 -10.21
CA THR A 104 9.87 -7.64 -10.18
C THR A 104 10.47 -7.67 -11.58
N GLU A 105 11.66 -7.12 -11.75
CA GLU A 105 12.47 -7.41 -12.92
C GLU A 105 12.76 -8.92 -12.96
N GLY A 106 12.52 -9.58 -14.08
CA GLY A 106 12.71 -11.02 -14.17
C GLY A 106 12.18 -11.65 -15.45
N ASP A 107 12.14 -12.93 -15.44
CA ASP A 107 11.84 -13.79 -16.59
C ASP A 107 10.35 -13.70 -16.96
N VAL A 108 10.07 -14.02 -18.24
CA VAL A 108 8.72 -14.21 -18.77
C VAL A 108 8.60 -15.65 -19.20
N GLU A 109 7.73 -16.37 -18.52
CA GLU A 109 7.59 -17.81 -18.65
C GLU A 109 6.16 -18.20 -19.01
N ILE A 110 6.00 -19.29 -19.75
CA ILE A 110 4.72 -19.92 -20.03
C ILE A 110 4.79 -21.40 -19.74
N SER A 111 3.81 -21.92 -19.02
CA SER A 111 3.57 -23.35 -18.83
C SER A 111 2.24 -23.73 -19.44
N VAL A 112 2.19 -24.89 -20.09
CA VAL A 112 0.98 -25.53 -20.65
C VAL A 112 0.63 -26.75 -19.84
N TYR A 113 -0.64 -26.89 -19.49
CA TYR A 113 -1.16 -27.97 -18.66
C TYR A 113 -2.15 -28.84 -19.47
N ASP A 114 -2.16 -30.11 -19.18
CA ASP A 114 -3.13 -31.04 -19.74
C ASP A 114 -4.49 -31.01 -19.00
N ASP A 115 -5.41 -31.90 -19.38
CA ASP A 115 -6.74 -32.00 -18.75
C ASP A 115 -6.68 -32.55 -17.30
N ASN A 116 -5.56 -33.15 -16.89
CA ASN A 116 -5.33 -33.66 -15.54
C ASN A 116 -4.67 -32.59 -14.64
N GLY A 117 -4.26 -31.46 -15.23
CA GLY A 117 -3.54 -30.40 -14.52
C GLY A 117 -2.03 -30.67 -14.37
N GLU A 118 -1.47 -31.57 -15.18
CA GLU A 118 -0.03 -31.81 -15.23
C GLU A 118 0.62 -30.87 -16.25
N GLU A 119 1.78 -30.32 -15.93
CA GLU A 119 2.56 -29.49 -16.85
C GLU A 119 3.17 -30.34 -17.94
N VAL A 120 2.78 -30.08 -19.19
CA VAL A 120 3.21 -30.83 -20.36
C VAL A 120 4.18 -30.10 -21.26
N ALA A 121 4.28 -28.76 -21.11
CA ALA A 121 5.25 -27.97 -21.85
C ALA A 121 5.57 -26.66 -21.09
N PHE A 122 6.80 -26.18 -21.31
CA PHE A 122 7.32 -24.95 -20.70
C PHE A 122 8.17 -24.19 -21.72
N ALA A 123 8.11 -22.86 -21.67
CA ALA A 123 9.03 -21.99 -22.38
C ALA A 123 9.32 -20.72 -21.59
N GLU A 124 10.51 -20.19 -21.77
CA GLU A 124 10.99 -18.95 -21.19
C GLU A 124 11.45 -18.00 -22.31
N ALA A 125 11.18 -16.70 -22.15
CA ALA A 125 11.65 -15.71 -23.09
C ALA A 125 13.14 -15.45 -22.90
N GLU A 126 13.85 -15.17 -24.00
CA GLU A 126 15.30 -14.89 -23.97
C GLU A 126 15.60 -13.57 -23.20
N GLU A 127 14.72 -12.58 -23.30
CA GLU A 127 14.87 -11.29 -22.65
C GLU A 127 14.03 -11.20 -21.37
N LYS A 128 14.56 -10.46 -20.38
CA LYS A 128 13.85 -10.22 -19.12
C LYS A 128 12.90 -9.04 -19.22
N PHE A 129 11.79 -9.13 -18.49
CA PHE A 129 10.86 -8.02 -18.34
C PHE A 129 11.39 -7.03 -17.30
N ALA A 130 11.50 -5.74 -17.68
CA ALA A 130 11.89 -4.67 -16.78
C ALA A 130 10.65 -4.09 -16.09
N TYR A 131 10.46 -4.45 -14.82
CA TYR A 131 9.33 -3.96 -14.03
C TYR A 131 9.51 -2.50 -13.60
N VAL A 132 8.61 -1.64 -14.02
CA VAL A 132 8.58 -0.23 -13.62
C VAL A 132 7.70 -0.08 -12.39
N LYS A 133 8.33 0.20 -11.23
CA LYS A 133 7.59 0.49 -10.00
C LYS A 133 6.76 1.76 -10.17
N GLN A 134 5.45 1.61 -10.13
CA GLN A 134 4.52 2.73 -10.10
C GLN A 134 4.00 2.89 -8.66
N TRP A 135 4.12 4.11 -8.15
CA TRP A 135 3.49 4.47 -6.89
C TRP A 135 2.06 4.92 -7.20
N LEU A 136 1.09 4.08 -6.86
CA LEU A 136 -0.32 4.43 -6.95
C LEU A 136 -0.79 4.90 -5.58
N VAL A 137 -1.33 6.11 -5.54
CA VAL A 137 -2.00 6.63 -4.34
C VAL A 137 -3.50 6.49 -4.58
N SER A 138 -4.15 5.71 -3.73
CA SER A 138 -5.60 5.54 -3.75
C SER A 138 -6.17 5.72 -2.35
N THR A 139 -7.46 6.04 -2.26
CA THR A 139 -8.17 6.02 -0.98
C THR A 139 -8.28 4.57 -0.50
N LEU A 140 -7.75 4.29 0.69
CA LEU A 140 -7.87 2.97 1.31
C LEU A 140 -9.27 2.77 1.88
N ALA A 141 -9.75 3.73 2.66
CA ALA A 141 -11.05 3.69 3.34
C ALA A 141 -11.59 5.10 3.54
N GLY A 142 -12.92 5.21 3.61
CA GLY A 142 -13.63 6.47 3.83
C GLY A 142 -14.05 7.18 2.56
N GLN A 143 -14.99 8.07 2.73
CA GLN A 143 -15.56 8.91 1.67
C GLN A 143 -15.36 10.39 2.01
N ARG A 144 -15.30 11.21 0.98
CA ARG A 144 -15.34 12.67 1.17
C ARG A 144 -16.79 13.11 1.39
N PHE A 145 -17.02 13.83 2.48
CA PHE A 145 -18.32 14.44 2.77
C PHE A 145 -18.33 15.93 2.47
N GLU A 146 -19.43 16.41 1.94
CA GLU A 146 -19.61 17.85 1.69
C GLU A 146 -19.94 18.63 2.98
N ASN A 147 -20.53 17.96 3.98
CA ASN A 147 -20.93 18.56 5.25
C ASN A 147 -20.12 18.03 6.43
N GLU A 148 -19.53 18.95 7.22
CA GLU A 148 -18.75 18.58 8.41
C GLU A 148 -19.52 17.83 9.49
N LYS A 149 -20.85 17.90 9.51
CA LYS A 149 -21.71 17.24 10.50
C LYS A 149 -21.77 15.73 10.35
N ASP A 150 -21.59 15.24 9.12
CA ASP A 150 -21.66 13.80 8.81
C ASP A 150 -20.27 13.11 8.95
N ALA A 151 -19.26 13.90 9.29
CA ALA A 151 -17.86 13.52 9.24
C ALA A 151 -17.40 12.52 10.32
N PHE A 152 -18.23 12.17 11.29
CA PHE A 152 -17.82 11.41 12.47
C PHE A 152 -18.26 9.95 12.49
N GLN A 153 -18.95 9.48 11.50
CA GLN A 153 -19.44 8.09 11.54
C GLN A 153 -18.31 7.08 11.32
N GLY A 154 -17.39 7.30 10.42
CA GLY A 154 -16.11 6.57 10.22
C GLY A 154 -16.08 5.08 10.58
N GLU A 155 -17.21 4.37 10.42
CA GLU A 155 -17.35 2.95 10.69
C GLU A 155 -18.07 2.25 9.54
N GLY A 156 -17.78 0.96 9.34
CA GLY A 156 -18.37 0.13 8.30
C GLY A 156 -17.36 -0.32 7.25
N ALA A 157 -17.86 -0.80 6.11
CA ALA A 157 -17.03 -1.23 5.00
C ALA A 157 -16.19 -0.07 4.41
N PHE A 158 -15.06 -0.36 3.79
CA PHE A 158 -14.13 0.66 3.28
C PHE A 158 -14.75 1.68 2.33
N ASP A 159 -15.67 1.26 1.51
CA ASP A 159 -16.41 2.09 0.55
C ASP A 159 -17.61 2.82 1.15
N ALA A 160 -18.07 2.38 2.32
CA ALA A 160 -19.24 2.90 3.01
C ALA A 160 -18.91 3.59 4.34
N CYS A 161 -17.74 3.35 4.92
CA CYS A 161 -17.33 4.05 6.13
C CYS A 161 -17.19 5.55 5.84
N GLY A 162 -17.70 6.34 6.74
CA GLY A 162 -17.67 7.80 6.61
C GLY A 162 -16.27 8.40 6.63
N CYS A 163 -16.20 9.72 6.74
CA CYS A 163 -14.93 10.44 6.79
C CYS A 163 -14.20 10.17 8.11
N ILE A 164 -12.93 9.82 8.03
CA ILE A 164 -12.03 9.72 9.17
C ILE A 164 -11.37 11.09 9.39
N LYS A 165 -11.93 11.90 10.29
CA LYS A 165 -11.46 13.25 10.55
C LYS A 165 -10.37 13.28 11.64
N GLY A 166 -9.35 14.09 11.41
CA GLY A 166 -8.36 14.41 12.43
C GLY A 166 -7.43 13.26 12.80
N ALA A 167 -7.14 12.37 11.85
CA ALA A 167 -6.13 11.35 12.02
C ALA A 167 -4.77 11.97 12.41
N THR A 168 -4.15 11.49 13.50
CA THR A 168 -2.90 12.05 14.03
C THR A 168 -1.75 11.06 14.03
N TRP A 169 -2.05 9.79 14.17
CA TRP A 169 -1.05 8.72 14.18
C TRP A 169 -1.66 7.41 13.74
N PHE A 170 -0.85 6.54 13.17
CA PHE A 170 -1.25 5.17 12.85
C PHE A 170 -0.17 4.18 13.26
N SER A 171 -0.57 2.97 13.59
CA SER A 171 0.32 1.89 13.97
C SER A 171 -0.29 0.54 13.62
N PHE A 172 0.47 -0.30 12.96
CA PHE A 172 0.08 -1.68 12.71
C PHE A 172 0.20 -2.51 13.99
N ASP A 173 -0.78 -3.40 14.19
CA ASP A 173 -0.71 -4.41 15.23
C ASP A 173 0.32 -5.48 14.85
N PRO A 174 1.39 -5.66 15.62
CA PRO A 174 2.41 -6.66 15.33
C PRO A 174 1.93 -8.11 15.47
N LYS A 175 0.75 -8.34 16.08
CA LYS A 175 0.15 -9.67 16.22
C LYS A 175 -0.82 -10.04 15.12
N SER A 176 -1.30 -9.08 14.36
CA SER A 176 -2.27 -9.30 13.29
C SER A 176 -1.65 -9.62 11.94
N ASN A 177 -0.37 -9.94 11.86
CA ASN A 177 0.34 -10.06 10.59
C ASN A 177 0.22 -8.81 9.69
N PHE A 178 0.10 -7.63 10.31
CA PHE A 178 -0.12 -6.32 9.67
C PHE A 178 -1.50 -6.14 9.02
N ASP A 179 -2.48 -6.97 9.33
CA ASP A 179 -3.85 -6.82 8.81
C ASP A 179 -4.65 -5.78 9.61
N HIS A 180 -4.28 -5.52 10.86
CA HIS A 180 -4.91 -4.51 11.70
C HIS A 180 -4.08 -3.23 11.76
N LEU A 181 -4.67 -2.12 11.30
CA LEU A 181 -4.09 -0.79 11.41
C LEU A 181 -4.90 0.06 12.38
N TYR A 182 -4.28 0.46 13.47
CA TYR A 182 -4.90 1.37 14.44
C TYR A 182 -4.57 2.81 14.13
N LEU A 183 -5.60 3.67 14.23
CA LEU A 183 -5.52 5.08 13.91
C LEU A 183 -6.03 5.92 15.07
N THR A 184 -5.22 6.87 15.56
CA THR A 184 -5.68 7.85 16.55
C THR A 184 -6.31 9.06 15.86
N CYS A 185 -7.41 9.56 16.42
CA CYS A 185 -8.15 10.67 15.86
C CYS A 185 -8.24 11.83 16.87
N TYR A 186 -7.89 13.04 16.43
CA TYR A 186 -7.96 14.25 17.23
C TYR A 186 -9.42 14.66 17.45
N GLY A 187 -9.78 14.93 18.70
CA GLY A 187 -11.09 15.51 19.06
C GLY A 187 -12.23 14.51 19.23
N ALA A 188 -12.06 13.25 18.85
CA ALA A 188 -13.12 12.23 18.96
C ALA A 188 -12.97 11.30 20.17
N GLY A 189 -11.85 11.37 20.92
CA GLY A 189 -11.57 10.46 22.04
C GLY A 189 -11.57 8.99 21.67
N ALA A 190 -11.42 8.68 20.38
CA ALA A 190 -11.56 7.35 19.83
C ALA A 190 -10.33 6.94 19.01
N ILE A 191 -10.13 5.65 18.98
CA ILE A 191 -9.19 4.98 18.07
C ILE A 191 -10.02 4.30 17.00
N ARG A 192 -9.54 4.30 15.77
CA ARG A 192 -10.11 3.51 14.69
C ARG A 192 -9.26 2.27 14.48
N LEU A 193 -9.90 1.12 14.38
CA LEU A 193 -9.32 -0.09 13.84
C LEU A 193 -9.71 -0.18 12.37
N ILE A 194 -8.74 -0.21 11.51
CA ILE A 194 -8.87 -0.49 10.08
C ILE A 194 -8.43 -1.94 9.90
N ASP A 195 -9.37 -2.82 9.61
CA ASP A 195 -9.15 -4.22 9.31
C ASP A 195 -8.96 -4.35 7.81
N LEU A 196 -7.74 -4.72 7.39
CA LEU A 196 -7.38 -4.81 5.97
C LEU A 196 -7.88 -6.10 5.32
N GLU A 197 -8.05 -7.16 6.09
CA GLU A 197 -8.58 -8.45 5.62
C GLU A 197 -10.09 -8.36 5.41
N GLU A 198 -10.82 -7.95 6.45
CA GLU A 198 -12.27 -7.79 6.40
C GLU A 198 -12.73 -6.52 5.66
N LYS A 199 -11.78 -5.62 5.35
CA LYS A 199 -12.04 -4.32 4.70
C LYS A 199 -13.09 -3.47 5.42
N THR A 200 -12.94 -3.39 6.73
CA THR A 200 -13.84 -2.64 7.61
C THR A 200 -13.08 -1.63 8.47
N VAL A 201 -13.82 -0.60 8.89
CA VAL A 201 -13.37 0.37 9.90
C VAL A 201 -14.30 0.29 11.09
N THR A 202 -13.73 0.13 12.29
CA THR A 202 -14.48 0.05 13.54
C THR A 202 -13.98 1.09 14.53
N MET A 203 -14.88 1.70 15.28
CA MET A 203 -14.50 2.61 16.37
C MET A 203 -14.19 1.81 17.63
N VAL A 204 -13.00 2.00 18.14
CA VAL A 204 -12.57 1.44 19.41
C VAL A 204 -12.70 2.52 20.47
N PRO A 205 -13.58 2.37 21.46
CA PRO A 205 -13.74 3.34 22.55
C PRO A 205 -12.43 3.44 23.33
N PHE A 206 -11.84 4.62 23.32
CA PHE A 206 -10.66 4.92 24.12
C PHE A 206 -11.10 5.76 25.33
N LEU A 207 -11.06 5.16 26.53
CA LEU A 207 -11.42 5.80 27.79
C LEU A 207 -12.74 6.58 27.70
N ALA A 208 -13.85 5.87 27.77
CA ALA A 208 -15.19 6.45 27.76
C ALA A 208 -15.26 7.69 28.69
N ASN A 209 -15.76 8.81 28.15
CA ASN A 209 -16.00 10.08 28.83
C ASN A 209 -14.79 10.96 29.15
N THR A 210 -13.63 10.76 28.56
CA THR A 210 -12.51 11.68 28.73
C THR A 210 -12.38 12.59 27.51
N ALA A 211 -12.13 13.88 27.74
CA ALA A 211 -11.72 14.79 26.68
C ALA A 211 -10.25 14.59 26.27
N ASP A 212 -9.70 13.45 26.64
CA ASP A 212 -8.34 13.08 26.36
C ASP A 212 -8.16 12.72 24.90
N ARG A 213 -7.05 13.17 24.34
CA ARG A 213 -6.71 12.98 22.94
C ARG A 213 -5.66 11.88 22.82
N PRO A 214 -5.96 10.72 22.26
CA PRO A 214 -4.95 9.74 21.97
C PRO A 214 -3.96 10.34 20.96
N ALA A 215 -2.68 10.27 21.26
CA ALA A 215 -1.65 10.89 20.44
C ALA A 215 -0.88 9.87 19.62
N ILE A 216 -0.29 8.89 20.28
CA ILE A 216 0.57 7.89 19.65
C ILE A 216 0.22 6.50 20.17
N ILE A 217 0.24 5.53 19.28
CA ILE A 217 0.13 4.10 19.59
C ILE A 217 1.50 3.47 19.44
N ASN A 218 1.91 2.73 20.46
CA ASN A 218 3.08 1.87 20.47
C ASN A 218 2.72 0.50 21.01
N TRP A 219 3.66 -0.42 20.92
CA TRP A 219 3.50 -1.81 21.36
C TRP A 219 4.66 -2.16 22.29
N THR A 220 4.39 -2.96 23.32
CA THR A 220 5.46 -3.50 24.16
C THR A 220 6.37 -4.39 23.30
N ALA A 221 7.64 -4.49 23.68
CA ALA A 221 8.61 -5.29 22.94
C ALA A 221 8.53 -6.78 23.29
N ASP A 222 7.89 -7.14 24.41
CA ASP A 222 7.68 -8.51 24.86
C ASP A 222 6.71 -9.28 23.93
N GLU A 223 6.53 -10.55 24.22
CA GLU A 223 5.65 -11.45 23.45
C GLU A 223 4.17 -11.02 23.49
N ASN A 224 3.76 -10.32 24.55
CA ASN A 224 2.37 -9.88 24.70
C ASN A 224 2.00 -8.81 23.68
N ARG A 225 2.96 -7.97 23.26
CA ARG A 225 2.71 -6.87 22.34
C ARG A 225 1.52 -6.01 22.77
N ASP A 226 1.45 -5.71 24.07
CA ASP A 226 0.38 -4.87 24.59
C ASP A 226 0.42 -3.48 23.98
N MET A 227 -0.74 -2.91 23.72
CA MET A 227 -0.87 -1.58 23.17
C MET A 227 -0.56 -0.50 24.22
N ILE A 228 0.32 0.42 23.89
CA ILE A 228 0.65 1.60 24.70
C ILE A 228 0.10 2.82 23.98
N ILE A 229 -0.72 3.60 24.68
CA ILE A 229 -1.34 4.79 24.11
C ILE A 229 -0.91 6.01 24.91
N SER A 230 -0.25 6.96 24.27
CA SER A 230 0.04 8.26 24.85
C SER A 230 -1.11 9.24 24.64
N ARG A 231 -1.22 10.26 25.52
CA ARG A 231 -2.28 11.27 25.50
C ARG A 231 -1.69 12.65 25.39
N ASP A 232 -2.25 13.45 24.49
CA ASP A 232 -1.79 14.83 24.23
C ASP A 232 -2.23 15.83 25.31
N LEU A 233 -3.44 15.66 25.86
CA LEU A 233 -3.95 16.54 26.92
C LEU A 233 -4.50 15.70 28.08
N ASN A 234 -4.18 16.17 29.28
CA ASN A 234 -4.75 15.64 30.50
C ASN A 234 -5.32 16.81 31.33
N LYS A 235 -6.61 16.80 31.60
CA LYS A 235 -7.28 17.82 32.41
C LYS A 235 -6.74 17.92 33.85
N ASP A 236 -6.22 16.81 34.35
CA ASP A 236 -5.74 16.73 35.73
C ASP A 236 -4.28 17.17 35.90
N GLY A 237 -3.64 17.65 34.85
CA GLY A 237 -2.25 18.08 34.88
C GLY A 237 -1.23 16.94 34.99
N ASN A 238 -1.65 15.69 34.96
CA ASN A 238 -0.79 14.51 35.03
C ASN A 238 -0.47 14.00 33.63
N VAL A 239 0.77 13.58 33.41
CA VAL A 239 1.16 12.88 32.19
C VAL A 239 0.88 11.39 32.39
N ASN A 240 0.08 10.84 31.50
CA ASN A 240 -0.26 9.43 31.52
C ASN A 240 0.10 8.80 30.19
N VAL A 241 0.92 7.78 30.26
CA VAL A 241 1.04 6.78 29.20
C VAL A 241 0.26 5.57 29.70
N LEU A 242 -0.73 5.14 28.92
CA LEU A 242 -1.60 4.06 29.31
C LEU A 242 -1.19 2.79 28.57
N LYS A 243 -0.97 1.73 29.33
CA LYS A 243 -0.86 0.39 28.80
C LYS A 243 -2.25 -0.22 28.72
N THR A 244 -2.63 -0.72 27.55
CA THR A 244 -3.90 -1.40 27.32
C THR A 244 -3.66 -2.72 26.61
N ARG A 245 -4.57 -3.67 26.79
CA ARG A 245 -4.59 -4.86 25.96
C ARG A 245 -5.46 -4.63 24.74
N ILE A 246 -5.01 -5.10 23.59
CA ILE A 246 -5.74 -4.96 22.33
C ILE A 246 -7.13 -5.60 22.42
N SER A 247 -7.22 -6.79 22.98
CA SER A 247 -8.47 -7.55 23.07
C SER A 247 -9.50 -6.98 24.04
N GLU A 248 -9.06 -6.18 25.00
CA GLU A 248 -9.92 -5.68 26.07
C GLU A 248 -10.12 -4.17 26.02
N PHE A 249 -9.24 -3.44 25.35
CA PHE A 249 -9.20 -1.97 25.27
C PHE A 249 -9.35 -1.26 26.62
N LYS A 250 -9.01 -1.94 27.70
CA LYS A 250 -9.02 -1.40 29.06
C LYS A 250 -7.67 -0.81 29.39
N ALA A 251 -7.69 0.39 29.97
CA ALA A 251 -6.48 0.97 30.54
C ALA A 251 -6.05 0.14 31.77
N GLU A 252 -4.93 -0.56 31.65
CA GLU A 252 -4.44 -1.41 32.75
C GLU A 252 -3.50 -0.65 33.69
N VAL A 253 -2.64 0.20 33.14
CA VAL A 253 -1.57 0.84 33.91
C VAL A 253 -1.36 2.26 33.44
N LYS A 254 -1.28 3.22 34.36
CA LYS A 254 -0.68 4.52 34.14
C LYS A 254 0.83 4.37 34.25
N LEU A 255 1.53 4.68 33.19
CA LEU A 255 2.98 4.65 33.13
C LEU A 255 3.54 6.06 33.22
N GLY A 256 4.19 6.37 34.29
CA GLY A 256 4.76 7.71 34.54
C GLY A 256 3.70 8.74 34.94
N GLU A 257 3.97 9.43 35.98
CA GLU A 257 3.21 10.59 36.43
C GLU A 257 4.11 11.80 36.43
N SER A 258 3.70 12.84 35.74
CA SER A 258 4.33 14.15 35.88
C SER A 258 3.22 15.19 36.01
N LYS A 259 3.52 16.28 36.69
CA LYS A 259 2.59 17.41 36.82
C LYS A 259 2.39 18.21 35.53
N GLN A 260 2.78 17.61 34.39
CA GLN A 260 2.83 18.30 33.10
C GLN A 260 1.68 17.86 32.18
N LYS A 261 1.43 18.68 31.15
CA LYS A 261 0.15 18.72 30.45
C LYS A 261 -0.07 17.70 29.32
N GLY A 262 0.93 16.92 28.90
CA GLY A 262 0.72 15.94 27.85
C GLY A 262 1.96 15.17 27.43
N VAL A 263 1.75 13.94 26.94
CA VAL A 263 2.77 13.14 26.27
C VAL A 263 2.53 13.22 24.76
N THR A 264 3.36 13.96 24.09
CA THR A 264 3.16 14.26 22.67
C THR A 264 3.94 13.33 21.73
N GLY A 265 5.04 12.76 22.21
CA GLY A 265 5.85 11.78 21.50
C GLY A 265 6.14 10.59 22.40
N ALA A 266 6.09 9.38 21.84
CA ALA A 266 6.48 8.16 22.54
C ALA A 266 6.94 7.09 21.55
N PHE A 267 7.90 6.26 21.97
CA PHE A 267 8.32 5.06 21.25
C PHE A 267 8.88 4.01 22.22
N VAL A 268 8.79 2.75 21.84
CA VAL A 268 9.41 1.65 22.57
C VAL A 268 10.69 1.25 21.85
N HIS A 269 11.78 1.13 22.61
CA HIS A 269 13.06 0.69 22.05
C HIS A 269 12.97 -0.79 21.67
N PRO A 270 13.26 -1.17 20.39
CA PRO A 270 12.94 -2.51 19.88
C PRO A 270 13.75 -3.65 20.52
N LYS A 271 14.90 -3.33 21.14
CA LYS A 271 15.77 -4.32 21.76
C LYS A 271 15.65 -4.37 23.29
N THR A 272 15.56 -3.21 23.93
CA THR A 272 15.52 -3.14 25.40
C THR A 272 14.11 -3.16 25.98
N GLY A 273 13.11 -2.94 25.13
CA GLY A 273 11.72 -2.86 25.57
C GLY A 273 11.35 -1.62 26.37
N LYS A 274 12.31 -0.74 26.67
CA LYS A 274 12.06 0.49 27.42
C LYS A 274 11.21 1.45 26.61
N LEU A 275 10.31 2.18 27.29
CA LEU A 275 9.49 3.22 26.71
C LEU A 275 10.17 4.58 26.89
N TYR A 276 10.29 5.32 25.81
CA TYR A 276 10.75 6.72 25.80
C TYR A 276 9.62 7.63 25.42
N TYR A 277 9.48 8.76 26.12
CA TYR A 277 8.41 9.71 25.83
C TYR A 277 8.79 11.16 26.11
N THR A 278 8.18 12.06 25.33
CA THR A 278 8.38 13.51 25.43
C THR A 278 7.18 14.17 26.07
N VAL A 279 7.46 15.11 26.94
CA VAL A 279 6.44 15.80 27.74
C VAL A 279 6.35 17.27 27.35
N TYR A 280 5.13 17.72 27.01
CA TYR A 280 4.82 19.12 26.71
C TYR A 280 4.34 19.85 28.00
N PRO A 281 4.69 21.14 28.25
CA PRO A 281 5.44 22.06 27.37
C PRO A 281 6.95 22.08 27.57
N ASP A 282 7.48 21.37 28.54
CA ASP A 282 8.90 21.52 28.94
C ASP A 282 9.87 20.74 28.08
N GLN A 283 9.33 19.88 27.18
CA GLN A 283 10.11 19.07 26.26
C GLN A 283 11.15 18.17 26.94
N GLU A 284 10.81 17.74 28.13
CA GLU A 284 11.59 16.74 28.85
C GLU A 284 11.37 15.37 28.23
N ILE A 285 12.43 14.59 28.19
CA ILE A 285 12.45 13.24 27.64
C ILE A 285 12.70 12.27 28.79
N TYR A 286 11.79 11.34 28.93
CA TYR A 286 11.81 10.34 29.98
C TYR A 286 11.99 8.95 29.38
N GLU A 287 12.65 8.10 30.13
CA GLU A 287 12.72 6.66 29.97
C GLU A 287 11.85 5.99 31.03
N TYR A 288 11.05 5.02 30.63
CA TYR A 288 10.33 4.14 31.53
C TYR A 288 10.76 2.70 31.30
N ASN A 289 11.18 2.05 32.39
CA ASN A 289 11.52 0.63 32.40
C ASN A 289 10.33 -0.18 32.96
N PHE A 290 9.80 -1.11 32.15
CA PHE A 290 8.65 -1.94 32.51
C PHE A 290 8.96 -2.97 33.59
N GLU A 291 10.20 -3.44 33.67
CA GLU A 291 10.61 -4.48 34.62
C GLU A 291 10.62 -3.96 36.05
N ASN A 292 11.32 -2.86 36.28
CA ASN A 292 11.46 -2.27 37.61
C ASN A 292 10.48 -1.13 37.90
N LYS A 293 9.64 -0.77 36.91
CA LYS A 293 8.62 0.29 36.99
C LYS A 293 9.18 1.67 37.34
N THR A 294 10.39 1.97 36.90
CA THR A 294 11.06 3.24 37.17
C THR A 294 10.95 4.19 36.01
N THR A 295 10.77 5.47 36.32
CA THR A 295 10.80 6.59 35.38
C THR A 295 12.04 7.43 35.61
N THR A 296 12.83 7.64 34.59
CA THR A 296 14.06 8.44 34.63
C THR A 296 14.02 9.54 33.61
N LYS A 297 14.27 10.77 33.99
CA LYS A 297 14.50 11.86 33.06
C LYS A 297 15.89 11.72 32.45
N ILE A 298 15.96 11.59 31.13
CA ILE A 298 17.22 11.34 30.43
C ILE A 298 17.76 12.58 29.71
N ALA A 299 16.87 13.44 29.21
CA ALA A 299 17.25 14.63 28.47
C ALA A 299 16.17 15.70 28.48
N ARG A 300 16.50 16.85 27.90
CA ARG A 300 15.56 17.89 27.54
C ARG A 300 15.87 18.35 26.13
N HIS A 301 14.83 18.48 25.29
CA HIS A 301 15.02 19.04 23.96
C HIS A 301 15.45 20.51 24.07
N PRO A 302 16.42 20.97 23.28
CA PRO A 302 16.94 22.34 23.39
C PRO A 302 15.90 23.45 23.08
N ARG A 303 14.87 23.08 22.30
CA ARG A 303 13.73 23.96 22.01
C ARG A 303 12.52 23.55 22.82
N VAL A 304 11.98 24.48 23.60
CA VAL A 304 10.83 24.27 24.50
C VAL A 304 9.52 24.75 23.89
N LYS A 305 8.40 24.36 24.51
CA LYS A 305 7.02 24.73 24.11
C LYS A 305 6.60 24.24 22.71
N GLU A 306 7.08 23.10 22.34
CA GLU A 306 6.77 22.52 21.04
C GLU A 306 6.22 21.10 21.17
N THR A 307 5.24 20.78 20.36
CA THR A 307 4.72 19.41 20.28
C THR A 307 5.66 18.58 19.43
N LEU A 308 6.26 17.56 20.03
CA LEU A 308 7.14 16.63 19.34
C LEU A 308 6.44 15.29 19.15
N ARG A 309 6.51 14.76 17.93
CA ARG A 309 6.23 13.35 17.66
C ARG A 309 7.56 12.60 17.60
N SER A 310 7.56 11.35 17.97
CA SER A 310 8.80 10.58 18.00
C SER A 310 8.64 9.21 17.37
N VAL A 311 9.70 8.75 16.73
CA VAL A 311 9.78 7.43 16.13
C VAL A 311 11.20 6.89 16.28
N VAL A 312 11.33 5.62 16.63
CA VAL A 312 12.61 4.93 16.71
C VAL A 312 12.88 4.16 15.41
N HIS A 313 14.13 4.17 14.98
CA HIS A 313 14.56 3.32 13.88
C HIS A 313 14.44 1.83 14.26
N PRO A 314 14.02 0.93 13.37
CA PRO A 314 13.83 -0.50 13.68
C PRO A 314 15.06 -1.20 14.28
N THR A 315 16.27 -0.72 13.99
CA THR A 315 17.50 -1.24 14.60
C THR A 315 17.71 -0.81 16.06
N GLY A 316 16.96 0.18 16.54
CA GLY A 316 17.12 0.80 17.86
C GLY A 316 18.31 1.77 17.96
N LYS A 317 19.13 1.91 16.92
CA LYS A 317 20.37 2.72 16.99
C LYS A 317 20.13 4.23 17.14
N TYR A 318 18.98 4.72 16.71
CA TYR A 318 18.62 6.14 16.81
C TYR A 318 17.11 6.34 16.77
N ALA A 319 16.68 7.48 17.25
CA ALA A 319 15.29 7.95 17.20
C ALA A 319 15.22 9.36 16.61
N TYR A 320 14.09 9.67 15.97
CA TYR A 320 13.78 10.99 15.48
C TYR A 320 12.66 11.62 16.30
N LEU A 321 12.81 12.91 16.56
CA LEU A 321 11.78 13.77 17.14
C LEU A 321 11.36 14.78 16.08
N LEU A 322 10.09 14.73 15.71
CA LEU A 322 9.51 15.57 14.68
C LEU A 322 8.72 16.69 15.34
N ARG A 323 9.05 17.92 15.03
CA ARG A 323 8.25 19.07 15.43
C ARG A 323 6.96 19.11 14.64
N GLN A 324 5.85 19.16 15.35
CA GLN A 324 4.59 19.47 14.72
C GLN A 324 4.57 20.92 14.25
N TYR A 325 4.11 21.13 13.02
CA TYR A 325 3.94 22.44 12.39
C TYR A 325 3.19 23.42 13.29
N ASN A 326 3.70 24.64 13.39
CA ASN A 326 2.93 25.80 13.84
C ASN A 326 2.69 26.73 12.64
N GLU A 327 1.80 27.70 12.79
CA GLU A 327 1.38 28.66 11.76
C GLU A 327 2.54 29.43 11.07
N ARG A 328 3.77 29.28 11.54
CA ARG A 328 4.96 29.95 10.98
C ARG A 328 5.84 29.06 10.09
N GLY A 329 5.43 27.83 9.80
CA GLY A 329 6.05 27.01 8.76
C GLY A 329 7.42 26.37 9.07
N ASN A 330 7.94 26.49 10.27
CA ASN A 330 9.29 25.99 10.59
C ASN A 330 9.26 24.63 11.28
N GLY A 331 8.97 23.57 10.52
CA GLY A 331 9.19 22.19 10.97
C GLY A 331 10.69 21.87 11.04
N TYR A 332 11.10 21.02 11.96
CA TYR A 332 12.44 20.44 11.99
C TYR A 332 12.39 19.01 12.52
N ILE A 333 13.43 18.27 12.21
CA ILE A 333 13.66 16.91 12.70
C ILE A 333 14.91 16.96 13.56
N SER A 334 14.80 16.45 14.79
CA SER A 334 15.94 16.21 15.67
C SER A 334 16.22 14.73 15.76
N ARG A 335 17.47 14.37 16.00
CA ARG A 335 17.92 13.01 16.17
C ARG A 335 18.50 12.78 17.57
N MET A 336 18.28 11.59 18.09
CA MET A 336 18.92 11.04 19.28
C MET A 336 19.61 9.74 18.91
N ASP A 337 20.88 9.58 19.24
CA ASP A 337 21.61 8.33 19.02
C ASP A 337 21.61 7.49 20.28
N TYR A 338 21.39 6.19 20.12
CA TYR A 338 21.43 5.24 21.22
C TYR A 338 22.84 4.69 21.41
N ASN A 339 23.33 4.80 22.66
CA ASN A 339 24.58 4.22 23.07
C ASN A 339 24.33 2.91 23.82
N SER A 340 24.68 1.78 23.21
CA SER A 340 24.48 0.45 23.79
C SER A 340 25.36 0.15 25.00
N THR A 341 26.45 0.90 25.19
CA THR A 341 27.34 0.73 26.35
C THR A 341 26.74 1.37 27.60
N THR A 342 26.13 2.53 27.46
CA THR A 342 25.48 3.24 28.56
C THR A 342 23.99 2.93 28.68
N ASP A 343 23.44 2.20 27.72
CA ASP A 343 22.00 1.87 27.59
C ASP A 343 21.09 3.10 27.60
N GLN A 344 21.53 4.18 26.94
CA GLN A 344 20.82 5.48 26.95
C GLN A 344 20.86 6.16 25.58
N PHE A 345 19.84 6.97 25.32
CA PHE A 345 19.84 7.90 24.21
C PHE A 345 20.60 9.19 24.55
N SER A 346 21.24 9.76 23.54
CA SER A 346 21.87 11.07 23.62
C SER A 346 20.85 12.20 23.79
N THR A 347 21.30 13.38 24.19
CA THR A 347 20.50 14.60 24.05
C THR A 347 20.17 14.83 22.57
N PRO A 348 18.92 15.27 22.25
CA PRO A 348 18.53 15.56 20.87
C PRO A 348 19.38 16.66 20.24
N TYR A 349 19.73 16.47 18.96
CA TYR A 349 20.40 17.47 18.14
C TYR A 349 19.69 17.60 16.79
N ILE A 350 19.85 18.73 16.08
CA ILE A 350 19.23 19.07 14.80
C ILE A 350 20.23 18.89 13.69
#